data_90ecb991152e3ebeebd93fbc5f78a013
#
_entry.id   90ecb991152e3ebeebd93fbc5f78a013
#
_cell.length_a   1.000
_cell.length_b   1.000
_cell.length_c   1.000
_cell.angle_alpha   90.00
_cell.angle_beta   90.00
_cell.angle_gamma   90.00
#
_symmetry.space_group_name_H-M   'P 1'
#
loop_
_entity.id
_entity.type
_entity.pdbx_description
1 polymer ?
#
loop_
_entity_poly.entity_id
_entity_poly.type
_entity_poly.pdbx_seq_one_letter_code
_entity_poly.pdbx_strand_id
1 'polypeptide(L)'
;MDKTIMWIPYYFWLPAAGILVVTGFAFYMIKKARGASPEHYNAEAFDIDIPSMGILRGDSFIHRWDPRIKLASGVLFSFFSVSLTSFSFLLASMMWAFLFCFLAKLPSISIKRRLKPIVAFTIALVVLLPLTAPIKPDSRLIVFEPFTSLALNYDALLGAIAIGIKATTVVLVTTLILETSPYTATIMALSKIGVPGSLAQMLLLTYRYIFVLINEAERMHRAMRLRGFEAKTGMETLRIVGSFIGTLFVRSFERIQRITEAMEMRGYRGHFPGFYPFKAGTKDWILGLLWFVISVGLYTTEHFHVIRLIKGLL
;
A
#
# COMPACT_ATOMS: atom_id res chain seq x y z
N MET A 1 -21.73 42.90 18.40
CA MET A 1 -21.75 41.79 17.42
C MET A 1 -20.73 42.15 16.35
N ASP A 2 -19.47 41.91 16.65
CA ASP A 2 -18.36 42.17 15.70
C ASP A 2 -18.23 41.02 14.75
N LYS A 3 -18.54 41.27 13.49
CA LYS A 3 -18.20 40.37 12.37
C LYS A 3 -16.70 40.53 12.12
N THR A 4 -15.90 39.71 12.73
CA THR A 4 -14.48 39.58 12.38
C THR A 4 -14.37 38.99 10.96
N ILE A 5 -14.29 39.88 9.97
CA ILE A 5 -13.89 39.53 8.59
C ILE A 5 -12.43 39.08 8.67
N MET A 6 -12.22 37.78 8.75
CA MET A 6 -10.86 37.21 8.73
C MET A 6 -10.31 37.34 7.33
N TRP A 7 -9.30 38.18 7.15
CA TRP A 7 -8.45 38.17 5.97
C TRP A 7 -7.78 36.80 5.90
N ILE A 8 -8.02 36.10 4.80
CA ILE A 8 -7.46 34.76 4.56
C ILE A 8 -5.97 34.94 4.22
N PRO A 9 -5.03 34.59 5.11
CA PRO A 9 -3.62 34.74 4.82
C PRO A 9 -3.20 33.79 3.69
N TYR A 10 -2.18 34.17 2.90
CA TYR A 10 -1.74 33.48 1.69
C TYR A 10 -1.39 31.98 1.89
N TYR A 11 -1.00 31.57 3.07
CA TYR A 11 -0.79 30.14 3.41
C TYR A 11 -2.09 29.31 3.44
N PHE A 12 -3.25 29.94 3.34
CA PHE A 12 -4.54 29.26 3.19
C PHE A 12 -4.69 28.63 1.79
N TRP A 13 -4.00 29.20 0.78
CA TRP A 13 -4.02 28.69 -0.58
C TRP A 13 -3.09 27.47 -0.77
N LEU A 14 -2.13 27.24 0.10
CA LEU A 14 -1.22 26.10 0.06
C LEU A 14 -1.93 24.75 0.16
N PRO A 15 -2.87 24.53 1.12
CA PRO A 15 -3.65 23.30 1.14
C PRO A 15 -4.61 23.17 -0.04
N ALA A 16 -5.22 24.28 -0.49
CA ALA A 16 -6.09 24.29 -1.67
C ALA A 16 -5.30 23.96 -2.96
N ALA A 17 -4.10 24.51 -3.12
CA ALA A 17 -3.18 24.17 -4.21
C ALA A 17 -2.74 22.69 -4.13
N GLY A 18 -2.48 22.17 -2.93
CA GLY A 18 -2.16 20.75 -2.71
C GLY A 18 -3.31 19.83 -3.12
N ILE A 19 -4.55 20.18 -2.76
CA ILE A 19 -5.77 19.45 -3.17
C ILE A 19 -5.93 19.49 -4.69
N LEU A 20 -5.76 20.66 -5.32
CA LEU A 20 -5.84 20.82 -6.77
C LEU A 20 -4.76 20.00 -7.50
N VAL A 21 -3.54 19.93 -6.96
CA VAL A 21 -2.47 19.11 -7.53
C VAL A 21 -2.78 17.62 -7.38
N VAL A 22 -3.25 17.17 -6.20
CA VAL A 22 -3.58 15.77 -5.96
C VAL A 22 -4.82 15.35 -6.76
N THR A 23 -5.88 16.16 -6.78
CA THR A 23 -7.10 15.87 -7.56
C THR A 23 -6.88 16.03 -9.05
N GLY A 24 -6.13 17.04 -9.50
CA GLY A 24 -5.75 17.23 -10.90
C GLY A 24 -4.85 16.09 -11.40
N PHE A 25 -3.91 15.63 -10.59
CA PHE A 25 -3.07 14.49 -10.89
C PHE A 25 -3.87 13.18 -10.91
N ALA A 26 -4.76 12.96 -9.94
CA ALA A 26 -5.68 11.81 -9.93
C ALA A 26 -6.62 11.83 -11.15
N PHE A 27 -7.17 13.00 -11.49
CA PHE A 27 -8.02 13.18 -12.67
C PHE A 27 -7.25 12.98 -13.99
N TYR A 28 -6.04 13.53 -14.11
CA TYR A 28 -5.15 13.30 -15.25
C TYR A 28 -4.83 11.81 -15.41
N MET A 29 -4.56 11.12 -14.32
CA MET A 29 -4.28 9.69 -14.29
C MET A 29 -5.53 8.86 -14.67
N ILE A 30 -6.72 9.26 -14.22
CA ILE A 30 -8.01 8.64 -14.60
C ILE A 30 -8.31 8.88 -16.08
N LYS A 31 -8.11 10.11 -16.58
CA LYS A 31 -8.35 10.47 -18.00
C LYS A 31 -7.41 9.70 -18.95
N LYS A 32 -6.13 9.57 -18.59
CA LYS A 32 -5.15 8.78 -19.35
C LYS A 32 -5.47 7.27 -19.34
N ALA A 33 -6.17 6.76 -18.30
CA ALA A 33 -6.61 5.37 -18.22
C ALA A 33 -7.83 5.06 -19.11
N ARG A 34 -8.67 6.07 -19.42
CA ARG A 34 -9.84 5.89 -20.31
C ARG A 34 -9.48 5.71 -21.78
N GLY A 35 -8.24 5.99 -22.17
CA GLY A 35 -7.76 5.80 -23.54
C GLY A 35 -7.19 4.40 -23.84
N ALA A 36 -7.08 3.52 -22.85
CA ALA A 36 -6.75 2.11 -23.07
C ALA A 36 -8.09 1.36 -23.29
N SER A 37 -8.29 0.88 -24.50
CA SER A 37 -9.44 0.04 -24.88
C SER A 37 -9.66 -1.06 -23.84
N PRO A 38 -10.91 -1.38 -23.47
CA PRO A 38 -11.18 -2.54 -22.65
C PRO A 38 -10.83 -3.78 -23.49
N GLU A 39 -9.72 -4.44 -23.16
CA GLU A 39 -9.56 -5.83 -23.54
C GLU A 39 -10.81 -6.59 -23.07
N HIS A 40 -11.41 -7.34 -23.98
CA HIS A 40 -12.58 -8.15 -23.72
C HIS A 40 -12.43 -8.92 -22.40
N TYR A 41 -13.17 -8.49 -21.41
CA TYR A 41 -13.35 -9.22 -20.17
C TYR A 41 -14.25 -10.41 -20.48
N ASN A 42 -13.65 -11.53 -20.84
CA ASN A 42 -14.34 -12.80 -20.87
C ASN A 42 -14.66 -13.20 -19.44
N ALA A 43 -15.89 -12.98 -19.03
CA ALA A 43 -16.45 -13.30 -17.72
C ALA A 43 -16.45 -14.81 -17.39
N GLU A 44 -15.78 -15.65 -18.16
CA GLU A 44 -15.80 -17.11 -18.05
C GLU A 44 -14.58 -17.71 -17.34
N ALA A 45 -13.51 -16.94 -17.13
CA ALA A 45 -12.41 -17.41 -16.32
C ALA A 45 -12.54 -16.81 -14.91
N PHE A 46 -12.37 -17.65 -13.92
CA PHE A 46 -12.01 -17.23 -12.58
C PHE A 46 -10.56 -16.72 -12.68
N ASP A 47 -10.42 -15.57 -13.35
CA ASP A 47 -9.15 -14.87 -13.49
C ASP A 47 -8.81 -14.28 -12.12
N ILE A 48 -8.26 -15.14 -11.26
CA ILE A 48 -7.35 -14.63 -10.25
C ILE A 48 -6.20 -14.08 -11.10
N ASP A 49 -6.19 -12.76 -11.27
CA ASP A 49 -5.07 -11.99 -11.80
C ASP A 49 -3.87 -12.38 -10.92
N ILE A 50 -3.24 -13.52 -11.27
CA ILE A 50 -2.04 -14.00 -10.58
C ILE A 50 -1.05 -12.89 -10.84
N PRO A 51 -0.64 -12.12 -9.81
CA PRO A 51 0.32 -11.04 -10.00
C PRO A 51 1.48 -11.69 -10.73
N SER A 52 1.66 -11.32 -12.00
CA SER A 52 2.65 -11.92 -12.90
C SER A 52 3.91 -12.12 -12.09
N MET A 53 4.26 -13.39 -11.82
CA MET A 53 5.38 -13.79 -10.98
C MET A 53 6.54 -12.87 -11.28
N GLY A 54 6.88 -11.95 -10.36
CA GLY A 54 8.05 -11.08 -10.34
C GLY A 54 9.02 -11.14 -11.51
N ILE A 55 8.50 -11.11 -12.73
CA ILE A 55 9.29 -10.78 -13.91
C ILE A 55 9.54 -9.29 -13.72
N LEU A 56 10.71 -9.01 -13.16
CA LEU A 56 11.27 -7.68 -13.04
C LEU A 56 11.21 -7.01 -14.41
N ARG A 57 10.09 -6.34 -14.71
CA ARG A 57 9.89 -5.58 -15.94
C ARG A 57 10.60 -4.24 -15.86
N GLY A 58 11.91 -4.23 -15.60
CA GLY A 58 12.68 -3.00 -15.61
C GLY A 58 14.12 -3.21 -15.20
N ASP A 59 15.04 -2.62 -15.98
CA ASP A 59 16.47 -2.57 -15.71
C ASP A 59 16.90 -1.25 -15.07
N SER A 60 16.04 -0.64 -14.23
CA SER A 60 16.44 0.58 -13.55
C SER A 60 17.40 0.28 -12.40
N PHE A 61 18.20 1.28 -12.04
CA PHE A 61 19.13 1.21 -10.92
C PHE A 61 18.46 0.73 -9.61
N ILE A 62 17.18 1.10 -9.40
CA ILE A 62 16.39 0.73 -8.23
C ILE A 62 16.04 -0.77 -8.22
N HIS A 63 15.93 -1.44 -9.36
CA HIS A 63 15.69 -2.88 -9.45
C HIS A 63 16.89 -3.69 -8.97
N ARG A 64 18.12 -3.15 -9.15
CA ARG A 64 19.38 -3.80 -8.72
C ARG A 64 19.71 -3.54 -7.25
N TRP A 65 18.99 -2.65 -6.59
CA TRP A 65 19.22 -2.33 -5.18
C TRP A 65 18.91 -3.52 -4.27
N ASP A 66 19.82 -3.79 -3.31
CA ASP A 66 19.68 -4.93 -2.37
C ASP A 66 18.34 -4.90 -1.63
N PRO A 67 17.50 -5.94 -1.72
CA PRO A 67 16.18 -5.99 -1.13
C PRO A 67 16.15 -5.78 0.39
N ARG A 68 17.22 -6.15 1.11
CA ARG A 68 17.32 -5.98 2.57
C ARG A 68 17.36 -4.50 2.96
N ILE A 69 18.27 -3.76 2.33
CA ILE A 69 18.46 -2.33 2.62
C ILE A 69 17.24 -1.55 2.15
N LYS A 70 16.71 -1.88 0.97
CA LYS A 70 15.51 -1.28 0.40
C LYS A 70 14.29 -1.45 1.30
N LEU A 71 14.06 -2.65 1.83
CA LEU A 71 12.94 -2.94 2.72
C LEU A 71 13.10 -2.20 4.05
N ALA A 72 14.28 -2.27 4.66
CA ALA A 72 14.55 -1.58 5.92
C ALA A 72 14.39 -0.05 5.79
N SER A 73 15.00 0.55 4.77
CA SER A 73 14.91 2.00 4.52
C SER A 73 13.49 2.45 4.18
N GLY A 74 12.75 1.66 3.38
CA GLY A 74 11.37 1.97 3.03
C GLY A 74 10.41 1.88 4.20
N VAL A 75 10.56 0.87 5.08
CA VAL A 75 9.76 0.76 6.31
C VAL A 75 10.05 1.94 7.26
N LEU A 76 11.33 2.27 7.48
CA LEU A 76 11.72 3.41 8.30
C LEU A 76 11.17 4.73 7.74
N PHE A 77 11.31 4.95 6.43
CA PHE A 77 10.76 6.13 5.78
C PHE A 77 9.23 6.23 5.96
N SER A 78 8.52 5.11 5.80
CA SER A 78 7.06 5.07 6.00
C SER A 78 6.68 5.41 7.44
N PHE A 79 7.43 4.90 8.43
CA PHE A 79 7.21 5.19 9.84
C PHE A 79 7.40 6.69 10.15
N PHE A 80 8.52 7.28 9.70
CA PHE A 80 8.77 8.72 9.88
C PHE A 80 7.75 9.58 9.13
N SER A 81 7.38 9.22 7.90
CA SER A 81 6.38 9.96 7.13
C SER A 81 5.00 10.01 7.79
N VAL A 82 4.58 8.92 8.45
CA VAL A 82 3.31 8.89 9.20
C VAL A 82 3.39 9.74 10.47
N SER A 83 4.58 9.87 11.08
CA SER A 83 4.79 10.70 12.28
C SER A 83 4.74 12.20 12.00
N LEU A 84 4.91 12.66 10.75
CA LEU A 84 4.83 14.09 10.38
C LEU A 84 3.43 14.64 10.63
N THR A 85 3.34 15.86 11.13
CA THR A 85 2.07 16.57 11.38
C THR A 85 1.88 17.77 10.47
N SER A 86 2.97 18.45 10.10
CA SER A 86 2.95 19.63 9.26
C SER A 86 2.71 19.30 7.79
N PHE A 87 1.78 19.99 7.17
CA PHE A 87 1.34 19.75 5.79
C PHE A 87 2.47 19.88 4.75
N SER A 88 3.38 20.85 4.94
CA SER A 88 4.53 21.06 4.04
C SER A 88 5.48 19.86 4.01
N PHE A 89 5.80 19.28 5.17
CA PHE A 89 6.67 18.11 5.27
C PHE A 89 6.00 16.84 4.77
N LEU A 90 4.67 16.72 4.95
CA LEU A 90 3.88 15.64 4.36
C LEU A 90 3.92 15.67 2.83
N LEU A 91 3.77 16.85 2.22
CA LEU A 91 3.90 17.00 0.77
C LEU A 91 5.31 16.67 0.29
N ALA A 92 6.35 17.11 1.02
CA ALA A 92 7.74 16.80 0.68
C ALA A 92 8.01 15.29 0.73
N SER A 93 7.50 14.57 1.74
CA SER A 93 7.63 13.11 1.83
C SER A 93 6.91 12.39 0.69
N MET A 94 5.71 12.85 0.30
CA MET A 94 4.97 12.32 -0.83
C MET A 94 5.70 12.57 -2.17
N MET A 95 6.23 13.76 -2.38
CA MET A 95 7.01 14.09 -3.58
C MET A 95 8.27 13.22 -3.68
N TRP A 96 8.95 12.98 -2.56
CA TRP A 96 10.10 12.07 -2.51
C TRP A 96 9.74 10.66 -2.93
N ALA A 97 8.71 10.08 -2.34
CA ALA A 97 8.23 8.75 -2.71
C ALA A 97 7.84 8.66 -4.19
N PHE A 98 7.17 9.69 -4.71
CA PHE A 98 6.79 9.78 -6.10
C PHE A 98 7.99 9.87 -7.05
N LEU A 99 9.00 10.67 -6.69
CA LEU A 99 10.24 10.79 -7.45
C LEU A 99 10.94 9.44 -7.61
N PHE A 100 11.01 8.64 -6.55
CA PHE A 100 11.59 7.30 -6.63
C PHE A 100 10.76 6.31 -7.46
N CYS A 101 9.43 6.40 -7.38
CA CYS A 101 8.56 5.62 -8.27
C CYS A 101 8.78 5.98 -9.75
N PHE A 102 9.00 7.26 -10.04
CA PHE A 102 9.31 7.73 -11.39
C PHE A 102 10.70 7.25 -11.86
N LEU A 103 11.73 7.38 -11.01
CA LEU A 103 13.09 6.89 -11.28
C LEU A 103 13.13 5.36 -11.46
N ALA A 104 12.28 4.63 -10.76
CA ALA A 104 12.14 3.19 -10.92
C ALA A 104 11.49 2.78 -12.25
N LYS A 105 10.96 3.74 -13.04
CA LYS A 105 10.22 3.50 -14.29
C LYS A 105 9.09 2.48 -14.11
N LEU A 106 8.36 2.59 -12.98
CA LEU A 106 7.26 1.68 -12.70
C LEU A 106 6.12 1.87 -13.71
N PRO A 107 5.46 0.79 -14.13
CA PRO A 107 4.31 0.90 -15.03
C PRO A 107 3.19 1.66 -14.34
N SER A 108 2.68 2.69 -15.02
CA SER A 108 1.62 3.58 -14.48
C SER A 108 0.35 2.80 -14.07
N ILE A 109 0.12 1.66 -14.70
CA ILE A 109 -1.01 0.75 -14.41
C ILE A 109 -0.90 0.17 -12.98
N SER A 110 0.28 -0.29 -12.55
CA SER A 110 0.50 -0.84 -11.20
C SER A 110 0.27 0.23 -10.13
N ILE A 111 0.80 1.43 -10.35
CA ILE A 111 0.62 2.56 -9.43
C ILE A 111 -0.87 2.91 -9.31
N LYS A 112 -1.58 3.04 -10.44
CA LYS A 112 -3.00 3.39 -10.47
C LYS A 112 -3.87 2.35 -9.77
N ARG A 113 -3.63 1.06 -10.03
CA ARG A 113 -4.38 -0.05 -9.44
C ARG A 113 -4.28 -0.02 -7.90
N ARG A 114 -3.10 0.30 -7.36
CA ARG A 114 -2.88 0.37 -5.91
C ARG A 114 -3.36 1.68 -5.29
N LEU A 115 -3.31 2.79 -6.01
CA LEU A 115 -3.81 4.08 -5.53
C LEU A 115 -5.33 4.20 -5.59
N LYS A 116 -6.00 3.53 -6.53
CA LYS A 116 -7.46 3.61 -6.70
C LYS A 116 -8.26 3.38 -5.39
N PRO A 117 -8.03 2.30 -4.60
CA PRO A 117 -8.75 2.09 -3.35
C PRO A 117 -8.42 3.14 -2.30
N ILE A 118 -7.19 3.68 -2.28
CA ILE A 118 -6.79 4.71 -1.31
C ILE A 118 -7.45 6.04 -1.63
N VAL A 119 -7.52 6.41 -2.91
CA VAL A 119 -8.23 7.61 -3.34
C VAL A 119 -9.71 7.52 -2.96
N ALA A 120 -10.36 6.36 -3.20
CA ALA A 120 -11.74 6.14 -2.80
C ALA A 120 -11.94 6.26 -1.27
N PHE A 121 -11.04 5.66 -0.50
CA PHE A 121 -11.04 5.75 0.96
C PHE A 121 -10.80 7.20 1.45
N THR A 122 -9.85 7.90 0.85
CA THR A 122 -9.55 9.30 1.19
C THR A 122 -10.74 10.21 0.89
N ILE A 123 -11.42 10.01 -0.24
CA ILE A 123 -12.64 10.77 -0.57
C ILE A 123 -13.73 10.51 0.47
N ALA A 124 -13.92 9.25 0.86
CA ALA A 124 -14.87 8.90 1.90
C ALA A 124 -14.54 9.58 3.25
N LEU A 125 -13.26 9.61 3.64
CA LEU A 125 -12.81 10.31 4.85
C LEU A 125 -13.01 11.83 4.77
N VAL A 126 -12.69 12.43 3.63
CA VAL A 126 -12.86 13.89 3.40
C VAL A 126 -14.33 14.31 3.50
N VAL A 127 -15.26 13.42 3.14
CA VAL A 127 -16.71 13.69 3.27
C VAL A 127 -17.18 13.37 4.69
N LEU A 128 -16.80 12.23 5.25
CA LEU A 128 -17.37 11.73 6.51
C LEU A 128 -16.79 12.43 7.74
N LEU A 129 -15.46 12.67 7.77
CA LEU A 129 -14.79 13.19 8.95
C LEU A 129 -15.26 14.60 9.36
N PRO A 130 -15.42 15.57 8.44
CA PRO A 130 -15.94 16.90 8.79
C PRO A 130 -17.39 16.90 9.31
N LEU A 131 -18.19 15.88 8.92
CA LEU A 131 -19.58 15.73 9.33
C LEU A 131 -19.73 15.05 10.70
N THR A 132 -18.81 14.14 11.06
CA THR A 132 -18.89 13.32 12.27
C THR A 132 -18.00 13.80 13.41
N ALA A 133 -17.00 14.66 13.10
CA ALA A 133 -16.07 15.13 14.10
C ALA A 133 -16.77 16.02 15.15
N PRO A 134 -16.53 15.79 16.45
CA PRO A 134 -17.11 16.62 17.50
C PRO A 134 -16.62 18.06 17.38
N ILE A 135 -17.57 19.00 17.50
CA ILE A 135 -17.30 20.43 17.46
C ILE A 135 -16.62 20.80 18.78
N LYS A 136 -15.33 21.11 18.73
CA LYS A 136 -14.60 21.69 19.88
C LYS A 136 -14.82 23.18 19.92
N PRO A 137 -14.77 23.85 21.12
CA PRO A 137 -14.98 25.29 21.24
C PRO A 137 -14.01 26.13 20.40
N ASP A 138 -12.83 25.60 20.05
CA ASP A 138 -11.77 26.24 19.25
C ASP A 138 -11.79 25.82 17.77
N SER A 139 -12.73 24.96 17.34
CA SER A 139 -12.78 24.50 15.96
C SER A 139 -13.31 25.58 15.01
N ARG A 140 -12.62 25.79 13.90
CA ARG A 140 -13.06 26.66 12.82
C ARG A 140 -14.20 25.98 12.06
N LEU A 141 -15.39 26.58 12.14
CA LEU A 141 -16.56 26.05 11.45
C LEU A 141 -16.76 26.81 10.14
N ILE A 142 -16.99 26.11 9.07
CA ILE A 142 -17.45 26.65 7.79
C ILE A 142 -18.99 26.45 7.81
N VAL A 143 -19.71 27.52 7.98
CA VAL A 143 -21.19 27.52 7.90
C VAL A 143 -21.59 27.92 6.50
N PHE A 144 -22.28 27.03 5.79
CA PHE A 144 -22.88 27.35 4.50
C PHE A 144 -24.26 28.01 4.70
N GLU A 145 -24.40 29.29 4.39
CA GLU A 145 -25.71 29.88 4.15
C GLU A 145 -26.18 29.37 2.76
N PRO A 146 -27.33 28.67 2.59
CA PRO A 146 -28.57 28.69 3.31
C PRO A 146 -28.86 27.50 4.25
N PHE A 147 -27.95 26.55 4.42
CA PHE A 147 -28.14 25.36 5.27
C PHE A 147 -27.38 25.49 6.60
N THR A 148 -27.92 26.30 7.53
CA THR A 148 -27.36 26.54 8.87
C THR A 148 -27.17 25.28 9.74
N SER A 149 -27.74 24.15 9.36
CA SER A 149 -27.61 22.88 10.08
C SER A 149 -26.37 22.05 9.69
N LEU A 150 -25.64 22.41 8.62
CA LEU A 150 -24.43 21.73 8.17
C LEU A 150 -23.18 22.55 8.52
N ALA A 151 -22.77 22.48 9.79
CA ALA A 151 -21.48 23.03 10.21
C ALA A 151 -20.35 22.01 9.87
N LEU A 152 -19.55 22.33 8.88
CA LEU A 152 -18.38 21.53 8.52
C LEU A 152 -17.17 21.93 9.39
N ASN A 153 -16.58 20.94 10.05
CA ASN A 153 -15.37 21.16 10.84
C ASN A 153 -14.15 21.23 9.93
N TYR A 154 -13.58 22.45 9.77
CA TYR A 154 -12.42 22.70 8.90
C TYR A 154 -11.16 21.94 9.36
N ASP A 155 -10.93 21.84 10.66
CA ASP A 155 -9.76 21.15 11.20
C ASP A 155 -9.85 19.63 10.93
N ALA A 156 -11.07 19.08 10.98
CA ALA A 156 -11.31 17.70 10.61
C ALA A 156 -11.10 17.44 9.11
N LEU A 157 -11.44 18.41 8.25
CA LEU A 157 -11.18 18.35 6.81
C LEU A 157 -9.66 18.29 6.54
N LEU A 158 -8.88 19.19 7.17
CA LEU A 158 -7.41 19.16 7.04
C LEU A 158 -6.82 17.85 7.55
N GLY A 159 -7.33 17.33 8.66
CA GLY A 159 -6.95 16.03 9.20
C GLY A 159 -7.21 14.88 8.21
N ALA A 160 -8.39 14.87 7.57
CA ALA A 160 -8.73 13.87 6.56
C ALA A 160 -7.76 13.90 5.35
N ILE A 161 -7.44 15.09 4.87
CA ILE A 161 -6.49 15.29 3.77
C ILE A 161 -5.10 14.82 4.17
N ALA A 162 -4.63 15.17 5.38
CA ALA A 162 -3.34 14.73 5.89
C ALA A 162 -3.24 13.19 5.97
N ILE A 163 -4.30 12.52 6.44
CA ILE A 163 -4.39 11.06 6.46
C ILE A 163 -4.30 10.50 5.03
N GLY A 164 -4.98 11.10 4.07
CA GLY A 164 -4.93 10.70 2.66
C GLY A 164 -3.54 10.81 2.06
N ILE A 165 -2.80 11.89 2.35
CA ILE A 165 -1.42 12.10 1.90
C ILE A 165 -0.50 11.04 2.53
N LYS A 166 -0.61 10.81 3.84
CA LYS A 166 0.15 9.77 4.56
C LYS A 166 -0.08 8.38 3.95
N ALA A 167 -1.34 8.01 3.76
CA ALA A 167 -1.70 6.72 3.17
C ALA A 167 -1.15 6.58 1.74
N THR A 168 -1.26 7.62 0.93
CA THR A 168 -0.70 7.64 -0.43
C THR A 168 0.82 7.47 -0.42
N THR A 169 1.53 8.16 0.47
CA THR A 169 2.99 8.05 0.61
C THR A 169 3.42 6.63 0.97
N VAL A 170 2.79 6.03 1.99
CA VAL A 170 3.09 4.65 2.42
C VAL A 170 2.85 3.66 1.29
N VAL A 171 1.76 3.81 0.54
CA VAL A 171 1.45 2.90 -0.57
C VAL A 171 2.39 3.10 -1.76
N LEU A 172 2.84 4.31 -2.05
CA LEU A 172 3.87 4.55 -3.07
C LEU A 172 5.17 3.83 -2.71
N VAL A 173 5.63 3.97 -1.46
CA VAL A 173 6.84 3.29 -0.97
C VAL A 173 6.68 1.78 -1.01
N THR A 174 5.56 1.24 -0.54
CA THR A 174 5.27 -0.19 -0.58
C THR A 174 5.22 -0.71 -2.03
N THR A 175 4.61 0.06 -2.94
CA THR A 175 4.59 -0.26 -4.37
C THR A 175 6.00 -0.30 -4.94
N LEU A 176 6.84 0.68 -4.62
CA LEU A 176 8.23 0.72 -5.04
C LEU A 176 8.97 -0.56 -4.62
N ILE A 177 8.84 -0.98 -3.36
CA ILE A 177 9.51 -2.17 -2.83
C ILE A 177 9.03 -3.45 -3.55
N LEU A 178 7.71 -3.62 -3.65
CA LEU A 178 7.10 -4.84 -4.17
C LEU A 178 7.25 -5.02 -5.68
N GLU A 179 7.23 -3.92 -6.45
CA GLU A 179 7.35 -3.99 -7.92
C GLU A 179 8.82 -4.07 -8.37
N THR A 180 9.76 -3.62 -7.54
CA THR A 180 11.19 -3.59 -7.91
C THR A 180 12.01 -4.72 -7.31
N SER A 181 11.41 -5.62 -6.53
CA SER A 181 12.10 -6.75 -5.91
C SER A 181 11.27 -8.03 -6.06
N PRO A 182 11.91 -9.18 -6.41
CA PRO A 182 11.19 -10.46 -6.45
C PRO A 182 10.66 -10.82 -5.06
N TYR A 183 9.46 -11.38 -4.98
CA TYR A 183 8.85 -11.77 -3.70
C TYR A 183 9.73 -12.70 -2.88
N THR A 184 10.38 -13.66 -3.53
CA THR A 184 11.31 -14.59 -2.87
C THR A 184 12.49 -13.86 -2.22
N ALA A 185 13.09 -12.88 -2.90
CA ALA A 185 14.15 -12.07 -2.34
C ALA A 185 13.67 -11.19 -1.18
N THR A 186 12.47 -10.62 -1.29
CA THR A 186 11.86 -9.80 -0.22
C THR A 186 11.58 -10.64 1.02
N ILE A 187 11.05 -11.87 0.87
CA ILE A 187 10.80 -12.78 2.00
C ILE A 187 12.13 -13.19 2.67
N MET A 188 13.15 -13.51 1.87
CA MET A 188 14.47 -13.84 2.43
C MET A 188 15.16 -12.63 3.08
N ALA A 189 14.96 -11.41 2.53
CA ALA A 189 15.44 -10.18 3.16
C ALA A 189 14.83 -9.99 4.55
N LEU A 190 13.54 -10.31 4.72
CA LEU A 190 12.84 -10.21 5.99
C LEU A 190 13.47 -11.09 7.09
N SER A 191 13.91 -12.31 6.75
CA SER A 191 14.63 -13.18 7.70
C SER A 191 15.99 -12.65 8.13
N LYS A 192 16.61 -11.79 7.31
CA LYS A 192 17.90 -11.16 7.64
C LYS A 192 17.74 -9.85 8.44
N ILE A 193 16.54 -9.29 8.48
CA ILE A 193 16.23 -8.05 9.23
C ILE A 193 15.78 -8.35 10.68
N GLY A 194 15.51 -9.63 11.02
CA GLY A 194 15.15 -10.01 12.38
C GLY A 194 13.93 -10.93 12.48
N VAL A 195 13.28 -11.27 11.39
CA VAL A 195 12.18 -12.24 11.41
C VAL A 195 12.74 -13.65 11.58
N PRO A 196 12.16 -14.50 12.47
CA PRO A 196 12.60 -15.88 12.65
C PRO A 196 12.63 -16.65 11.33
N GLY A 197 13.70 -17.42 11.11
CA GLY A 197 13.90 -18.17 9.86
C GLY A 197 12.77 -19.16 9.54
N SER A 198 12.10 -19.70 10.56
CA SER A 198 10.93 -20.57 10.41
C SER A 198 9.75 -19.84 9.74
N LEU A 199 9.47 -18.58 10.13
CA LEU A 199 8.41 -17.77 9.51
C LEU A 199 8.74 -17.44 8.05
N ALA A 200 10.00 -17.09 7.75
CA ALA A 200 10.41 -16.84 6.37
C ALA A 200 10.27 -18.10 5.50
N GLN A 201 10.57 -19.26 6.03
CA GLN A 201 10.35 -20.55 5.34
C GLN A 201 8.87 -20.82 5.09
N MET A 202 8.00 -20.59 6.08
CA MET A 202 6.54 -20.71 5.92
C MET A 202 6.04 -19.79 4.81
N LEU A 203 6.51 -18.54 4.76
CA LEU A 203 6.14 -17.58 3.72
C LEU A 203 6.63 -18.03 2.32
N LEU A 204 7.85 -18.56 2.22
CA LEU A 204 8.39 -19.09 0.95
C LEU A 204 7.60 -20.29 0.45
N LEU A 205 7.26 -21.23 1.34
CA LEU A 205 6.43 -22.38 1.02
C LEU A 205 5.02 -21.93 0.62
N THR A 206 4.42 -21.02 1.37
CA THR A 206 3.10 -20.45 1.05
C THR A 206 3.12 -19.81 -0.35
N TYR A 207 4.13 -18.96 -0.64
CA TYR A 207 4.27 -18.35 -1.96
C TYR A 207 4.39 -19.36 -3.09
N ARG A 208 5.13 -20.45 -2.87
CA ARG A 208 5.31 -21.52 -3.87
C ARG A 208 4.03 -22.33 -4.08
N TYR A 209 3.31 -22.66 -2.99
CA TYR A 209 2.16 -23.56 -3.07
C TYR A 209 0.84 -22.87 -3.32
N ILE A 210 0.75 -21.53 -3.18
CA ILE A 210 -0.48 -20.78 -3.46
C ILE A 210 -0.94 -21.01 -4.92
N PHE A 211 -0.03 -21.04 -5.88
CA PHE A 211 -0.37 -21.27 -7.28
C PHE A 211 -0.85 -22.71 -7.54
N VAL A 212 -0.32 -23.66 -6.80
CA VAL A 212 -0.75 -25.05 -6.89
C VAL A 212 -2.16 -25.22 -6.32
N LEU A 213 -2.45 -24.52 -5.22
CA LEU A 213 -3.79 -24.51 -4.61
C LEU A 213 -4.82 -23.79 -5.49
N ILE A 214 -4.44 -22.68 -6.12
CA ILE A 214 -5.28 -21.97 -7.11
C ILE A 214 -5.65 -22.90 -8.26
N ASN A 215 -4.68 -23.57 -8.87
CA ASN A 215 -4.93 -24.52 -9.95
C ASN A 215 -5.82 -25.69 -9.52
N GLU A 216 -5.70 -26.16 -8.28
CA GLU A 216 -6.57 -27.19 -7.73
C GLU A 216 -7.99 -26.69 -7.50
N ALA A 217 -8.12 -25.46 -6.95
CA ALA A 217 -9.41 -24.79 -6.76
C ALA A 217 -10.13 -24.57 -8.09
N GLU A 218 -9.43 -24.14 -9.14
CA GLU A 218 -9.99 -23.97 -10.47
C GLU A 218 -10.48 -25.29 -11.06
N ARG A 219 -9.70 -26.38 -10.92
CA ARG A 219 -10.14 -27.72 -11.37
C ARG A 219 -11.40 -28.16 -10.67
N MET A 220 -11.47 -27.98 -9.37
CA MET A 220 -12.66 -28.31 -8.57
C MET A 220 -13.85 -27.43 -8.96
N HIS A 221 -13.65 -26.13 -9.16
CA HIS A 221 -14.69 -25.20 -9.58
C HIS A 221 -15.25 -25.58 -10.96
N ARG A 222 -14.38 -25.88 -11.93
CA ARG A 222 -14.80 -26.36 -13.26
C ARG A 222 -15.64 -27.67 -13.15
N ALA A 223 -15.20 -28.61 -12.32
CA ALA A 223 -15.97 -29.85 -12.10
C ALA A 223 -17.35 -29.59 -11.47
N MET A 224 -17.47 -28.63 -10.56
CA MET A 224 -18.78 -28.23 -10.00
C MET A 224 -19.69 -27.63 -11.07
N ARG A 225 -19.17 -26.74 -11.92
CA ARG A 225 -19.94 -26.13 -13.02
C ARG A 225 -20.45 -27.18 -14.01
N LEU A 226 -19.64 -28.18 -14.36
CA LEU A 226 -20.05 -29.28 -15.23
C LEU A 226 -21.14 -30.17 -14.59
N ARG A 227 -21.25 -30.15 -13.27
CA ARG A 227 -22.34 -30.86 -12.51
C ARG A 227 -23.58 -29.98 -12.33
N GLY A 228 -23.67 -28.83 -13.03
CA GLY A 228 -24.83 -27.95 -12.98
C GLY A 228 -24.83 -26.96 -11.82
N PHE A 229 -23.70 -26.73 -11.17
CA PHE A 229 -23.62 -25.72 -10.11
C PHE A 229 -23.74 -24.31 -10.71
N GLU A 230 -24.77 -23.60 -10.29
CA GLU A 230 -24.98 -22.18 -10.55
C GLU A 230 -24.92 -21.43 -9.21
N ALA A 231 -24.09 -20.38 -9.14
CA ALA A 231 -24.00 -19.53 -7.96
C ALA A 231 -25.26 -18.68 -7.80
N LYS A 232 -26.19 -19.11 -6.95
CA LYS A 232 -27.42 -18.39 -6.57
C LYS A 232 -27.32 -17.88 -5.15
N THR A 233 -28.01 -16.80 -4.85
CA THR A 233 -28.08 -16.29 -3.47
C THR A 233 -29.00 -17.21 -2.66
N GLY A 234 -28.42 -18.08 -1.84
CA GLY A 234 -29.20 -19.03 -1.02
C GLY A 234 -28.33 -19.92 -0.14
N MET A 235 -28.95 -20.56 0.86
CA MET A 235 -28.29 -21.44 1.83
C MET A 235 -27.69 -22.69 1.15
N GLU A 236 -28.30 -23.16 0.07
CA GLU A 236 -27.82 -24.30 -0.71
C GLU A 236 -26.45 -23.99 -1.37
N THR A 237 -26.32 -22.81 -2.01
CA THR A 237 -25.05 -22.34 -2.57
C THR A 237 -23.98 -22.24 -1.49
N LEU A 238 -24.33 -21.71 -0.31
CA LEU A 238 -23.40 -21.59 0.82
C LEU A 238 -22.91 -22.97 1.29
N ARG A 239 -23.81 -23.98 1.35
CA ARG A 239 -23.45 -25.37 1.71
C ARG A 239 -22.48 -25.97 0.68
N ILE A 240 -22.73 -25.77 -0.62
CA ILE A 240 -21.86 -26.28 -1.69
C ILE A 240 -20.49 -25.62 -1.65
N VAL A 241 -20.43 -24.29 -1.47
CA VAL A 241 -19.19 -23.54 -1.31
C VAL A 241 -18.43 -23.97 -0.05
N GLY A 242 -19.14 -24.22 1.07
CA GLY A 242 -18.55 -24.76 2.28
C GLY A 242 -17.91 -26.14 2.07
N SER A 243 -18.61 -27.07 1.37
CA SER A 243 -18.08 -28.37 1.00
C SER A 243 -16.86 -28.26 0.05
N PHE A 244 -16.88 -27.33 -0.88
CA PHE A 244 -15.76 -27.04 -1.77
C PHE A 244 -14.51 -26.59 -0.98
N ILE A 245 -14.67 -25.62 -0.07
CA ILE A 245 -13.58 -25.14 0.79
C ILE A 245 -13.07 -26.27 1.70
N GLY A 246 -13.97 -27.06 2.30
CA GLY A 246 -13.60 -28.20 3.13
C GLY A 246 -12.81 -29.27 2.37
N THR A 247 -13.21 -29.58 1.14
CA THR A 247 -12.50 -30.55 0.28
C THR A 247 -11.12 -29.99 -0.14
N LEU A 248 -11.04 -28.70 -0.48
CA LEU A 248 -9.77 -28.05 -0.80
C LEU A 248 -8.81 -28.07 0.40
N PHE A 249 -9.34 -27.84 1.61
CA PHE A 249 -8.56 -27.89 2.85
C PHE A 249 -8.01 -29.31 3.10
N VAL A 250 -8.82 -30.34 3.02
CA VAL A 250 -8.39 -31.72 3.21
C VAL A 250 -7.30 -32.10 2.21
N ARG A 251 -7.50 -31.81 0.92
CA ARG A 251 -6.50 -32.08 -0.13
C ARG A 251 -5.19 -31.31 0.09
N SER A 252 -5.28 -30.07 0.58
CA SER A 252 -4.09 -29.28 0.90
C SER A 252 -3.32 -29.87 2.09
N PHE A 253 -4.05 -30.36 3.11
CA PHE A 253 -3.45 -31.00 4.28
C PHE A 253 -2.71 -32.30 3.91
N GLU A 254 -3.34 -33.19 3.14
CA GLU A 254 -2.69 -34.42 2.64
C GLU A 254 -1.46 -34.10 1.80
N ARG A 255 -1.50 -33.02 1.03
CA ARG A 255 -0.33 -32.56 0.25
C ARG A 255 0.82 -32.10 1.15
N ILE A 256 0.49 -31.33 2.21
CA ILE A 256 1.51 -30.87 3.18
C ILE A 256 2.19 -32.05 3.84
N GLN A 257 1.46 -33.07 4.24
CA GLN A 257 2.04 -34.28 4.84
C GLN A 257 3.04 -34.94 3.90
N ARG A 258 2.64 -35.20 2.65
CA ARG A 258 3.54 -35.80 1.64
C ARG A 258 4.79 -34.94 1.36
N ILE A 259 4.66 -33.61 1.38
CA ILE A 259 5.78 -32.69 1.18
C ILE A 259 6.72 -32.75 2.38
N THR A 260 6.19 -32.74 3.59
CA THR A 260 6.98 -32.82 4.83
C THR A 260 7.79 -34.13 4.88
N GLU A 261 7.13 -35.27 4.66
CA GLU A 261 7.80 -36.57 4.57
C GLU A 261 8.91 -36.58 3.53
N ALA A 262 8.62 -36.08 2.32
CA ALA A 262 9.62 -35.99 1.25
C ALA A 262 10.80 -35.07 1.59
N MET A 263 10.55 -34.01 2.37
CA MET A 263 11.62 -33.11 2.83
C MET A 263 12.49 -33.77 3.90
N GLU A 264 11.88 -34.47 4.85
CA GLU A 264 12.58 -35.24 5.89
C GLU A 264 13.48 -36.31 5.27
N MET A 265 12.95 -37.06 4.30
CA MET A 265 13.74 -38.07 3.55
C MET A 265 14.92 -37.46 2.76
N ARG A 266 14.86 -36.18 2.41
CA ARG A 266 15.97 -35.44 1.78
C ARG A 266 16.91 -34.77 2.81
N GLY A 267 16.77 -35.10 4.10
CA GLY A 267 17.63 -34.59 5.15
C GLY A 267 17.29 -33.19 5.65
N TYR A 268 16.04 -32.75 5.47
CA TYR A 268 15.58 -31.48 6.03
C TYR A 268 15.62 -31.52 7.56
N ARG A 269 16.32 -30.58 8.17
CA ARG A 269 16.47 -30.44 9.64
C ARG A 269 15.94 -29.10 10.17
N GLY A 270 14.83 -28.64 9.62
CA GLY A 270 14.23 -27.37 10.06
C GLY A 270 14.83 -26.10 9.47
N HIS A 271 15.86 -26.20 8.61
CA HIS A 271 16.51 -25.06 7.99
C HIS A 271 16.66 -25.28 6.49
N PHE A 272 16.25 -24.28 5.69
CA PHE A 272 16.62 -24.23 4.27
C PHE A 272 17.90 -23.43 4.12
N PRO A 273 18.90 -23.93 3.37
CA PRO A 273 20.02 -23.11 2.96
C PRO A 273 19.48 -21.92 2.14
N GLY A 274 19.91 -20.71 2.49
CA GLY A 274 19.46 -19.50 1.80
C GLY A 274 19.83 -19.53 0.32
N PHE A 275 18.84 -19.63 -0.55
CA PHE A 275 19.04 -19.74 -2.01
C PHE A 275 19.30 -18.39 -2.71
N TYR A 276 19.19 -17.26 -2.02
CA TYR A 276 19.39 -15.96 -2.64
C TYR A 276 20.74 -15.37 -2.23
N PRO A 277 21.70 -15.24 -3.17
CA PRO A 277 22.99 -14.62 -2.89
C PRO A 277 22.81 -13.10 -2.78
N PHE A 278 22.66 -12.60 -1.58
CA PHE A 278 22.66 -11.17 -1.34
C PHE A 278 24.07 -10.60 -1.54
N LYS A 279 24.23 -9.66 -2.44
CA LYS A 279 25.47 -8.93 -2.67
C LYS A 279 25.19 -7.42 -2.51
N ALA A 280 25.27 -6.93 -1.29
CA ALA A 280 25.15 -5.49 -1.03
C ALA A 280 26.43 -4.78 -1.52
N GLY A 281 26.27 -3.91 -2.49
CA GLY A 281 27.34 -3.02 -2.96
C GLY A 281 27.39 -1.72 -2.14
N THR A 282 28.48 -0.97 -2.25
CA THR A 282 28.62 0.34 -1.61
C THR A 282 27.51 1.31 -2.04
N LYS A 283 27.05 1.21 -3.29
CA LYS A 283 25.94 2.02 -3.83
C LYS A 283 24.62 1.75 -3.10
N ASP A 284 24.37 0.51 -2.70
CA ASP A 284 23.14 0.13 -1.98
C ASP A 284 23.09 0.74 -0.59
N TRP A 285 24.23 0.76 0.10
CA TRP A 285 24.37 1.41 1.39
C TRP A 285 24.21 2.93 1.30
N ILE A 286 24.78 3.57 0.28
CA ILE A 286 24.63 5.02 0.04
C ILE A 286 23.15 5.36 -0.17
N LEU A 287 22.43 4.59 -0.96
CA LEU A 287 20.99 4.81 -1.18
C LEU A 287 20.17 4.61 0.10
N GLY A 288 20.44 3.55 0.86
CA GLY A 288 19.78 3.30 2.12
C GLY A 288 20.04 4.42 3.12
N LEU A 289 21.29 4.89 3.22
CA LEU A 289 21.67 6.02 4.06
C LEU A 289 20.99 7.32 3.61
N LEU A 290 20.90 7.59 2.31
CA LEU A 290 20.20 8.74 1.76
C LEU A 290 18.73 8.75 2.18
N TRP A 291 18.03 7.60 2.06
CA TRP A 291 16.64 7.47 2.50
C TRP A 291 16.50 7.69 4.00
N PHE A 292 17.41 7.14 4.78
CA PHE A 292 17.42 7.31 6.23
C PHE A 292 17.64 8.78 6.63
N VAL A 293 18.67 9.42 6.07
CA VAL A 293 19.00 10.83 6.35
C VAL A 293 17.84 11.75 5.99
N ILE A 294 17.18 11.52 4.86
CA ILE A 294 16.03 12.33 4.46
C ILE A 294 14.84 12.09 5.41
N SER A 295 14.59 10.83 5.80
CA SER A 295 13.51 10.52 6.75
C SER A 295 13.70 11.22 8.09
N VAL A 296 14.90 11.08 8.66
CA VAL A 296 15.26 11.71 9.94
C VAL A 296 15.34 13.23 9.79
N GLY A 297 15.86 13.73 8.66
CA GLY A 297 15.94 15.16 8.37
C GLY A 297 14.58 15.84 8.30
N LEU A 298 13.61 15.24 7.61
CA LEU A 298 12.23 15.75 7.57
C LEU A 298 11.59 15.76 8.97
N TYR A 299 11.78 14.69 9.74
CA TYR A 299 11.24 14.58 11.09
C TYR A 299 11.87 15.60 12.05
N THR A 300 13.19 15.73 12.06
CA THR A 300 13.91 16.65 12.96
C THR A 300 13.64 18.11 12.62
N THR A 301 13.63 18.47 11.33
CA THR A 301 13.32 19.84 10.89
C THR A 301 11.91 20.25 11.28
N GLU A 302 10.92 19.36 11.17
CA GLU A 302 9.58 19.63 11.66
C GLU A 302 9.56 19.86 13.17
N HIS A 303 10.22 18.98 13.93
CA HIS A 303 10.23 19.09 15.39
C HIS A 303 10.91 20.37 15.86
N PHE A 304 12.02 20.77 15.25
CA PHE A 304 12.68 22.05 15.52
C PHE A 304 11.84 23.27 15.13
N HIS A 305 11.11 23.17 14.01
CA HIS A 305 10.20 24.23 13.58
C HIS A 305 9.06 24.43 14.57
N VAL A 306 8.47 23.36 15.04
CA VAL A 306 7.40 23.38 16.08
C VAL A 306 7.92 23.96 17.40
N ILE A 307 9.10 23.53 17.87
CA ILE A 307 9.71 24.07 19.10
C ILE A 307 10.01 25.58 18.98
N ARG A 308 10.50 26.02 17.81
CA ARG A 308 10.78 27.45 17.58
C ARG A 308 9.52 28.29 17.57
N LEU A 309 8.41 27.77 17.01
CA LEU A 309 7.10 28.45 17.04
C LEU A 309 6.58 28.56 18.49
N ILE A 310 6.71 27.53 19.30
CA ILE A 310 6.28 27.56 20.71
C ILE A 310 7.11 28.56 21.52
N LYS A 311 8.46 28.58 21.30
CA LYS A 311 9.34 29.56 21.98
C LYS A 311 9.17 31.00 21.50
N GLY A 312 8.62 31.22 20.34
CA GLY A 312 8.30 32.56 19.82
C GLY A 312 6.94 33.09 20.27
N LEU A 313 6.12 32.25 20.90
CA LEU A 313 4.81 32.57 21.47
C LEU A 313 4.83 32.78 22.99
N LEU A 314 5.93 32.40 23.67
CA LEU A 314 6.24 32.67 25.08
C LEU A 314 7.15 33.90 25.21
#